data_cf4d851ed591dfda4745caead7d05b96
#
_entry.id   cf4d851ed591dfda4745caead7d05b96
#
_cell.length_a   1.000
_cell.length_b   1.000
_cell.length_c   1.000
_cell.angle_alpha   90.00
_cell.angle_beta   90.00
_cell.angle_gamma   90.00
#
_symmetry.space_group_name_H-M   'P 1'
#
loop_
_entity.id
_entity.type
_entity.pdbx_description
1 polymer ?
#
loop_
_entity_poly.entity_id
_entity_poly.type
_entity_poly.pdbx_seq_one_letter_code
_entity_poly.pdbx_strand_id
1 'polypeptide(L)'
;MRKGSHIVFVEARRCREMVGETARSKTGHFTLLDCFDLTTGSVACTVKETVKLYSNSIKGTHAELIRQKSVKNALADAASQGLSEKEAEKHAKKEGTKAAKQADRKADRVLGPITSSQWDFFEVMYYGGTITEGILRAGGTLVGTYTFGFLAKQKLGNFGYLLGSQVGSWIGGRIGLLVYDVVNGVHYLLNFA
;
A
#
# COMPACT_ATOMS: atom_id res chain seq x y z
N MET A 1 -23.00 4.06 -13.37
CA MET A 1 -22.15 3.74 -12.19
C MET A 1 -22.01 4.86 -11.13
N ARG A 2 -22.36 6.12 -11.40
CA ARG A 2 -22.32 7.23 -10.42
C ARG A 2 -23.38 7.19 -9.31
N LYS A 3 -24.56 6.62 -9.55
CA LYS A 3 -25.65 6.59 -8.56
C LYS A 3 -25.41 5.67 -7.35
N GLY A 4 -24.77 4.53 -7.51
CA GLY A 4 -24.50 3.59 -6.41
C GLY A 4 -23.50 4.15 -5.37
N SER A 5 -22.47 4.86 -5.80
CA SER A 5 -21.48 5.47 -4.90
C SER A 5 -22.09 6.60 -4.05
N HIS A 6 -23.03 7.36 -4.59
CA HIS A 6 -23.72 8.44 -3.87
C HIS A 6 -24.64 7.91 -2.77
N ILE A 7 -25.33 6.79 -3.02
CA ILE A 7 -26.25 6.17 -2.05
C ILE A 7 -25.46 5.66 -0.84
N VAL A 8 -24.36 4.91 -1.07
CA VAL A 8 -23.49 4.41 0.01
C VAL A 8 -22.91 5.55 0.87
N PHE A 9 -22.56 6.69 0.25
CA PHE A 9 -22.08 7.87 0.98
C PHE A 9 -23.15 8.56 1.81
N VAL A 10 -24.39 8.60 1.32
CA VAL A 10 -25.52 9.20 2.03
C VAL A 10 -25.94 8.33 3.22
N GLU A 11 -25.97 7.02 3.05
CA GLU A 11 -26.26 6.05 4.11
C GLU A 11 -25.18 6.09 5.22
N ALA A 12 -23.90 6.12 4.85
CA ALA A 12 -22.81 6.25 5.81
C ALA A 12 -22.87 7.58 6.60
N ARG A 13 -23.28 8.67 5.95
CA ARG A 13 -23.51 9.95 6.63
C ARG A 13 -24.67 9.88 7.62
N ARG A 14 -25.79 9.29 7.24
CA ARG A 14 -26.95 9.12 8.13
C ARG A 14 -26.62 8.24 9.34
N CYS A 15 -25.90 7.13 9.14
CA CYS A 15 -25.41 6.33 10.25
C CYS A 15 -24.52 7.14 11.20
N ARG A 16 -23.64 7.98 10.65
CA ARG A 16 -22.77 8.87 11.45
C ARG A 16 -23.55 9.93 12.25
N GLU A 17 -24.61 10.49 11.68
CA GLU A 17 -25.45 11.47 12.34
C GLU A 17 -26.30 10.86 13.47
N MET A 18 -26.74 9.60 13.30
CA MET A 18 -27.53 8.87 14.32
C MET A 18 -26.70 8.40 15.51
N VAL A 19 -25.45 8.05 15.30
CA VAL A 19 -24.59 7.43 16.34
C VAL A 19 -23.85 8.46 17.20
N GLY A 20 -23.87 9.73 16.83
CA GLY A 20 -23.21 10.81 17.54
C GLY A 20 -21.69 10.89 17.34
N GLU A 21 -21.06 11.97 17.82
CA GLU A 21 -19.63 12.25 17.59
C GLU A 21 -18.68 11.26 18.27
N THR A 22 -19.09 10.62 19.36
CA THR A 22 -18.24 9.70 20.16
C THR A 22 -18.02 8.34 19.50
N ALA A 23 -18.92 7.89 18.63
CA ALA A 23 -18.79 6.61 17.92
C ALA A 23 -18.40 6.80 16.43
N ARG A 24 -18.15 8.03 16.01
CA ARG A 24 -17.79 8.37 14.64
C ARG A 24 -16.32 8.09 14.37
N SER A 25 -16.02 7.52 13.19
CA SER A 25 -14.64 7.44 12.69
C SER A 25 -14.05 8.84 12.54
N LYS A 26 -12.86 9.05 13.09
CA LYS A 26 -12.11 10.31 12.93
C LYS A 26 -11.36 10.29 11.61
N THR A 27 -12.05 10.65 10.54
CA THR A 27 -11.44 10.76 9.20
C THR A 27 -10.68 12.07 9.06
N GLY A 28 -9.38 12.02 9.26
CA GLY A 28 -8.44 13.07 8.82
C GLY A 28 -7.65 12.59 7.60
N HIS A 29 -7.16 13.51 6.80
CA HIS A 29 -6.13 13.24 5.79
C HIS A 29 -4.89 14.02 6.19
N PHE A 30 -3.80 13.30 6.42
CA PHE A 30 -2.52 13.91 6.72
C PHE A 30 -2.00 14.62 5.47
N THR A 31 -1.87 15.93 5.54
CA THR A 31 -1.43 16.80 4.45
C THR A 31 0.03 17.20 4.60
N LEU A 32 0.63 17.73 3.54
CA LEU A 32 1.99 18.29 3.63
C LEU A 32 2.08 19.47 4.62
N LEU A 33 0.98 20.19 4.86
CA LEU A 33 0.96 21.30 5.81
C LEU A 33 1.14 20.80 7.26
N ASP A 34 0.65 19.60 7.57
CA ASP A 34 0.83 18.99 8.89
C ASP A 34 2.31 18.67 9.18
N CYS A 35 3.16 18.58 8.14
CA CYS A 35 4.60 18.39 8.29
C CYS A 35 5.33 19.65 8.79
N PHE A 36 4.75 20.82 8.61
CA PHE A 36 5.36 22.12 8.94
C PHE A 36 4.83 22.75 10.21
N ASP A 37 4.00 22.05 10.97
CA ASP A 37 3.40 22.54 12.21
C ASP A 37 4.39 22.63 13.39
N LEU A 38 5.64 22.17 13.21
CA LEU A 38 6.72 22.13 14.22
C LEU A 38 6.37 21.34 15.50
N THR A 39 5.32 20.52 15.45
CA THR A 39 4.82 19.71 16.56
C THR A 39 4.77 18.21 16.20
N THR A 40 3.72 17.55 16.60
CA THR A 40 3.49 16.10 16.34
C THR A 40 3.43 15.76 14.86
N GLY A 41 2.96 16.69 14.01
CA GLY A 41 2.92 16.50 12.56
C GLY A 41 4.32 16.39 11.93
N SER A 42 5.27 17.24 12.36
CA SER A 42 6.65 17.17 11.88
C SER A 42 7.32 15.86 12.27
N VAL A 43 7.08 15.35 13.49
CA VAL A 43 7.55 14.03 13.93
C VAL A 43 6.95 12.92 13.08
N ALA A 44 5.65 12.99 12.81
CA ALA A 44 4.94 12.02 11.99
C ALA A 44 5.51 11.95 10.56
N CYS A 45 5.81 13.10 9.96
CA CYS A 45 6.45 13.18 8.64
C CYS A 45 7.84 12.55 8.64
N THR A 46 8.64 12.82 9.68
CA THR A 46 9.97 12.23 9.84
C THR A 46 9.88 10.69 9.92
N VAL A 47 8.96 10.17 10.72
CA VAL A 47 8.73 8.73 10.82
C VAL A 47 8.31 8.15 9.47
N LYS A 48 7.38 8.79 8.76
CA LYS A 48 6.93 8.36 7.41
C LYS A 48 8.09 8.25 6.43
N GLU A 49 8.89 9.30 6.32
CA GLU A 49 10.02 9.31 5.38
C GLU A 49 11.11 8.31 5.81
N THR A 50 11.36 8.14 7.10
CA THR A 50 12.29 7.12 7.61
C THR A 50 11.84 5.71 7.25
N VAL A 51 10.56 5.37 7.45
CA VAL A 51 10.00 4.06 7.08
C VAL A 51 10.10 3.83 5.57
N LYS A 52 9.83 4.85 4.77
CA LYS A 52 9.95 4.81 3.30
C LYS A 52 11.40 4.57 2.87
N LEU A 53 12.36 5.29 3.44
CA LEU A 53 13.80 5.11 3.16
C LEU A 53 14.27 3.72 3.56
N TYR A 54 13.87 3.22 4.73
CA TYR A 54 14.19 1.88 5.19
C TYR A 54 13.63 0.81 4.25
N SER A 55 12.37 0.92 3.84
CA SER A 55 11.74 0.00 2.87
C SER A 55 12.47 0.01 1.53
N ASN A 56 12.90 1.18 1.04
CA ASN A 56 13.66 1.31 -0.19
C ASN A 56 15.07 0.70 -0.06
N SER A 57 15.72 0.83 1.10
CA SER A 57 17.02 0.22 1.38
C SER A 57 16.92 -1.32 1.34
N ILE A 58 15.92 -1.90 1.98
CA ILE A 58 15.69 -3.36 1.93
C ILE A 58 15.46 -3.83 0.50
N LYS A 59 14.63 -3.13 -0.28
CA LYS A 59 14.39 -3.45 -1.69
C LYS A 59 15.68 -3.40 -2.50
N GLY A 60 16.47 -2.33 -2.35
CA GLY A 60 17.74 -2.17 -3.05
C GLY A 60 18.74 -3.28 -2.75
N THR A 61 18.89 -3.64 -1.47
CA THR A 61 19.77 -4.74 -1.04
C THR A 61 19.32 -6.08 -1.64
N HIS A 62 18.03 -6.36 -1.61
CA HIS A 62 17.48 -7.59 -2.20
C HIS A 62 17.68 -7.65 -3.71
N ALA A 63 17.43 -6.55 -4.43
CA ALA A 63 17.61 -6.46 -5.87
C ALA A 63 19.09 -6.66 -6.25
N GLU A 64 20.03 -6.11 -5.46
CA GLU A 64 21.47 -6.27 -5.68
C GLU A 64 21.93 -7.72 -5.45
N LEU A 65 21.44 -8.39 -4.40
CA LEU A 65 21.72 -9.82 -4.18
C LEU A 65 21.25 -10.69 -5.36
N ILE A 66 20.06 -10.43 -5.89
CA ILE A 66 19.55 -11.12 -7.07
C ILE A 66 20.40 -10.81 -8.30
N ARG A 67 20.85 -9.56 -8.47
CA ARG A 67 21.75 -9.15 -9.55
C ARG A 67 23.03 -9.94 -9.51
N GLN A 68 23.71 -9.98 -8.37
CA GLN A 68 24.99 -10.69 -8.19
C GLN A 68 24.83 -12.19 -8.46
N LYS A 69 23.77 -12.81 -7.93
CA LYS A 69 23.48 -14.24 -8.19
C LYS A 69 23.25 -14.51 -9.67
N SER A 70 22.49 -13.66 -10.35
CA SER A 70 22.22 -13.79 -11.78
C SER A 70 23.46 -13.59 -12.63
N VAL A 71 24.31 -12.62 -12.30
CA VAL A 71 25.60 -12.39 -12.97
C VAL A 71 26.49 -13.63 -12.84
N LYS A 72 26.63 -14.19 -11.61
CA LYS A 72 27.44 -15.37 -11.38
C LYS A 72 26.95 -16.59 -12.18
N ASN A 73 25.65 -16.82 -12.22
CA ASN A 73 25.08 -17.92 -13.00
C ASN A 73 25.31 -17.72 -14.51
N ALA A 74 25.05 -16.50 -15.02
CA ALA A 74 25.23 -16.20 -16.42
C ALA A 74 26.70 -16.28 -16.88
N LEU A 75 27.68 -15.98 -16.02
CA LEU A 75 29.10 -16.20 -16.29
C LEU A 75 29.45 -17.70 -16.38
N ALA A 76 28.89 -18.51 -15.46
CA ALA A 76 29.10 -19.97 -15.49
C ALA A 76 28.49 -20.58 -16.77
N ASP A 77 27.29 -20.15 -17.16
CA ASP A 77 26.63 -20.60 -18.39
C ASP A 77 27.41 -20.18 -19.63
N ALA A 78 27.90 -18.94 -19.69
CA ALA A 78 28.71 -18.45 -20.79
C ALA A 78 30.05 -19.18 -20.93
N ALA A 79 30.69 -19.55 -19.83
CA ALA A 79 31.90 -20.36 -19.82
C ALA A 79 31.64 -21.77 -20.39
N SER A 80 30.50 -22.37 -20.05
CA SER A 80 30.12 -23.69 -20.59
C SER A 80 29.82 -23.66 -22.10
N GLN A 81 29.40 -22.48 -22.62
CA GLN A 81 29.11 -22.27 -24.03
C GLN A 81 30.34 -21.83 -24.86
N GLY A 82 31.50 -21.66 -24.23
CA GLY A 82 32.74 -21.28 -24.90
C GLY A 82 32.74 -19.83 -25.43
N LEU A 83 31.94 -18.95 -24.86
CA LEU A 83 31.91 -17.52 -25.24
C LEU A 83 33.22 -16.84 -24.82
N SER A 84 33.61 -15.81 -25.63
CA SER A 84 34.77 -14.98 -25.28
C SER A 84 34.51 -14.24 -23.96
N GLU A 85 35.55 -13.95 -23.19
CA GLU A 85 35.45 -13.30 -21.87
C GLU A 85 34.66 -11.98 -21.95
N LYS A 86 34.87 -11.15 -22.94
CA LYS A 86 34.16 -9.88 -23.15
C LYS A 86 32.67 -10.07 -23.43
N GLU A 87 32.32 -11.08 -24.21
CA GLU A 87 30.93 -11.41 -24.52
C GLU A 87 30.20 -12.01 -23.30
N ALA A 88 30.88 -12.89 -22.57
CA ALA A 88 30.39 -13.47 -21.33
C ALA A 88 30.09 -12.38 -20.27
N GLU A 89 31.01 -11.43 -20.07
CA GLU A 89 30.82 -10.31 -19.14
C GLU A 89 29.64 -9.43 -19.56
N LYS A 90 29.54 -9.06 -20.85
CA LYS A 90 28.44 -8.24 -21.35
C LYS A 90 27.08 -8.93 -21.20
N HIS A 91 27.02 -10.23 -21.50
CA HIS A 91 25.82 -11.04 -21.33
C HIS A 91 25.41 -11.13 -19.86
N ALA A 92 26.35 -11.46 -18.97
CA ALA A 92 26.10 -11.57 -17.55
C ALA A 92 25.61 -10.25 -16.92
N LYS A 93 26.21 -9.13 -17.32
CA LYS A 93 25.80 -7.79 -16.87
C LYS A 93 24.37 -7.44 -17.30
N LYS A 94 23.98 -7.83 -18.52
CA LYS A 94 22.63 -7.63 -19.06
C LYS A 94 21.61 -8.49 -18.30
N GLU A 95 21.88 -9.78 -18.09
CA GLU A 95 20.99 -10.69 -17.36
C GLU A 95 20.88 -10.30 -15.87
N GLY A 96 21.97 -9.90 -15.23
CA GLY A 96 21.95 -9.39 -13.86
C GLY A 96 21.09 -8.14 -13.72
N THR A 97 21.23 -7.18 -14.63
CA THR A 97 20.39 -5.96 -14.61
C THR A 97 18.91 -6.26 -14.82
N LYS A 98 18.59 -7.20 -15.71
CA LYS A 98 17.23 -7.64 -15.97
C LYS A 98 16.61 -8.33 -14.73
N ALA A 99 17.37 -9.21 -14.11
CA ALA A 99 16.95 -9.91 -12.88
C ALA A 99 16.71 -8.93 -11.72
N ALA A 100 17.61 -7.97 -11.52
CA ALA A 100 17.44 -6.93 -10.50
C ALA A 100 16.18 -6.09 -10.71
N LYS A 101 15.92 -5.62 -11.94
CA LYS A 101 14.70 -4.88 -12.27
C LYS A 101 13.43 -5.70 -12.05
N GLN A 102 13.47 -7.00 -12.30
CA GLN A 102 12.32 -7.88 -12.03
C GLN A 102 12.10 -8.08 -10.53
N ALA A 103 13.18 -8.25 -9.76
CA ALA A 103 13.12 -8.38 -8.30
C ALA A 103 12.56 -7.11 -7.66
N ASP A 104 13.04 -5.94 -8.07
CA ASP A 104 12.56 -4.63 -7.61
C ASP A 104 11.06 -4.45 -7.87
N ARG A 105 10.61 -4.72 -9.10
CA ARG A 105 9.18 -4.67 -9.45
C ARG A 105 8.31 -5.65 -8.66
N LYS A 106 8.83 -6.83 -8.30
CA LYS A 106 8.13 -7.80 -7.46
C LYS A 106 8.03 -7.29 -6.03
N ALA A 107 9.13 -6.73 -5.50
CA ALA A 107 9.16 -6.14 -4.17
C ALA A 107 8.19 -4.96 -4.04
N ASP A 108 8.13 -4.07 -5.03
CA ASP A 108 7.18 -2.94 -5.04
C ASP A 108 5.71 -3.39 -5.00
N ARG A 109 5.38 -4.49 -5.66
CA ARG A 109 4.00 -5.03 -5.64
C ARG A 109 3.58 -5.57 -4.26
N VAL A 110 4.53 -5.97 -3.44
CA VAL A 110 4.27 -6.49 -2.09
C VAL A 110 4.40 -5.35 -1.07
N LEU A 111 5.52 -4.64 -1.09
CA LEU A 111 5.82 -3.62 -0.08
C LEU A 111 4.99 -2.33 -0.26
N GLY A 112 4.64 -1.98 -1.50
CA GLY A 112 3.82 -0.79 -1.76
C GLY A 112 2.47 -0.81 -1.03
N PRO A 113 1.63 -1.85 -1.23
CA PRO A 113 0.36 -1.98 -0.51
C PRO A 113 0.52 -2.06 1.01
N ILE A 114 1.55 -2.75 1.51
CA ILE A 114 1.83 -2.85 2.95
C ILE A 114 2.18 -1.47 3.51
N THR A 115 3.04 -0.72 2.84
CA THR A 115 3.42 0.63 3.29
C THR A 115 2.22 1.59 3.27
N SER A 116 1.35 1.51 2.25
CA SER A 116 0.12 2.31 2.19
C SER A 116 -0.83 1.97 3.33
N SER A 117 -1.05 0.68 3.62
CA SER A 117 -1.95 0.26 4.69
C SER A 117 -1.43 0.65 6.08
N GLN A 118 -0.13 0.55 6.31
CA GLN A 118 0.49 1.04 7.54
C GLN A 118 0.31 2.54 7.72
N TRP A 119 0.37 3.29 6.61
CA TRP A 119 0.14 4.73 6.65
C TRP A 119 -1.32 5.06 6.99
N ASP A 120 -2.29 4.35 6.42
CA ASP A 120 -3.70 4.52 6.76
C ASP A 120 -3.98 4.21 8.24
N PHE A 121 -3.35 3.17 8.80
CA PHE A 121 -3.42 2.88 10.22
C PHE A 121 -2.86 4.04 11.07
N PHE A 122 -1.67 4.54 10.69
CA PHE A 122 -1.02 5.64 11.38
C PHE A 122 -1.88 6.92 11.35
N GLU A 123 -2.48 7.26 10.20
CA GLU A 123 -3.37 8.41 10.10
C GLU A 123 -4.53 8.35 11.09
N VAL A 124 -5.18 7.19 11.21
CA VAL A 124 -6.27 7.00 12.16
C VAL A 124 -5.79 7.26 13.59
N MET A 125 -4.64 6.70 13.97
CA MET A 125 -4.09 6.90 15.32
C MET A 125 -3.69 8.35 15.57
N TYR A 126 -3.11 9.02 14.56
CA TYR A 126 -2.71 10.43 14.64
C TYR A 126 -3.91 11.36 14.91
N TYR A 127 -5.04 11.11 14.27
CA TYR A 127 -6.27 11.90 14.48
C TYR A 127 -7.10 11.43 15.69
N GLY A 128 -6.55 10.54 16.53
CA GLY A 128 -7.17 10.08 17.76
C GLY A 128 -8.33 9.09 17.53
N GLY A 129 -8.28 8.33 16.43
CA GLY A 129 -9.15 7.19 16.18
C GLY A 129 -8.77 5.97 17.03
N THR A 130 -9.57 4.93 16.97
CA THR A 130 -9.33 3.69 17.68
C THR A 130 -8.43 2.72 16.92
N ILE A 131 -7.76 1.81 17.64
CA ILE A 131 -6.95 0.75 17.01
C ILE A 131 -7.81 -0.10 16.05
N THR A 132 -9.06 -0.41 16.44
CA THR A 132 -9.99 -1.18 15.59
C THR A 132 -10.31 -0.45 14.30
N GLU A 133 -10.55 0.87 14.36
CA GLU A 133 -10.74 1.72 13.19
C GLU A 133 -9.52 1.69 12.29
N GLY A 134 -8.32 1.86 12.85
CA GLY A 134 -7.06 1.79 12.13
C GLY A 134 -6.84 0.45 11.42
N ILE A 135 -7.11 -0.67 12.10
CA ILE A 135 -6.99 -2.02 11.53
C ILE A 135 -8.00 -2.23 10.39
N LEU A 136 -9.25 -1.82 10.56
CA LEU A 136 -10.28 -1.99 9.54
C LEU A 136 -9.99 -1.11 8.30
N ARG A 137 -9.54 0.14 8.49
CA ARG A 137 -9.14 1.00 7.39
C ARG A 137 -7.93 0.46 6.66
N ALA A 138 -6.85 0.13 7.38
CA ALA A 138 -5.62 -0.41 6.80
C ALA A 138 -5.85 -1.77 6.11
N GLY A 139 -6.63 -2.65 6.74
CA GLY A 139 -7.02 -3.93 6.16
C GLY A 139 -7.85 -3.77 4.89
N GLY A 140 -8.81 -2.86 4.90
CA GLY A 140 -9.60 -2.51 3.71
C GLY A 140 -8.72 -2.00 2.57
N THR A 141 -7.78 -1.09 2.85
CA THR A 141 -6.80 -0.58 1.88
C THR A 141 -5.97 -1.72 1.29
N LEU A 142 -5.46 -2.63 2.13
CA LEU A 142 -4.63 -3.75 1.70
C LEU A 142 -5.41 -4.70 0.78
N VAL A 143 -6.58 -5.15 1.22
CA VAL A 143 -7.46 -6.04 0.44
C VAL A 143 -7.89 -5.39 -0.86
N GLY A 144 -8.32 -4.13 -0.82
CA GLY A 144 -8.73 -3.38 -2.00
C GLY A 144 -7.60 -3.25 -3.01
N THR A 145 -6.39 -2.90 -2.56
CA THR A 145 -5.21 -2.75 -3.41
C THR A 145 -4.89 -4.04 -4.16
N TYR A 146 -4.85 -5.18 -3.46
CA TYR A 146 -4.56 -6.46 -4.10
C TYR A 146 -5.69 -6.90 -5.02
N THR A 147 -6.93 -6.86 -4.57
CA THR A 147 -8.08 -7.33 -5.34
C THR A 147 -8.23 -6.56 -6.66
N PHE A 148 -8.29 -5.22 -6.59
CA PHE A 148 -8.43 -4.39 -7.79
C PHE A 148 -7.17 -4.37 -8.63
N GLY A 149 -5.98 -4.41 -8.00
CA GLY A 149 -4.71 -4.50 -8.71
C GLY A 149 -4.62 -5.77 -9.55
N PHE A 150 -4.96 -6.93 -8.99
CA PHE A 150 -4.92 -8.20 -9.74
C PHE A 150 -6.02 -8.29 -10.80
N LEU A 151 -7.24 -7.83 -10.52
CA LEU A 151 -8.33 -7.81 -11.50
C LEU A 151 -8.00 -6.93 -12.71
N ALA A 152 -7.47 -5.72 -12.46
CA ALA A 152 -7.08 -4.81 -13.52
C ALA A 152 -5.86 -5.31 -14.30
N LYS A 153 -4.93 -6.03 -13.62
CA LYS A 153 -3.79 -6.66 -14.28
C LYS A 153 -4.19 -7.69 -15.32
N GLN A 154 -5.24 -8.48 -15.05
CA GLN A 154 -5.72 -9.49 -16.00
C GLN A 154 -6.15 -8.87 -17.33
N LYS A 155 -6.70 -7.65 -17.31
CA LYS A 155 -7.20 -6.99 -18.53
C LYS A 155 -6.18 -6.05 -19.19
N LEU A 156 -5.40 -5.33 -18.41
CA LEU A 156 -4.51 -4.25 -18.87
C LEU A 156 -3.01 -4.49 -18.52
N GLY A 157 -2.66 -5.70 -18.10
CA GLY A 157 -1.29 -6.05 -17.77
C GLY A 157 -0.72 -5.24 -16.60
N ASN A 158 0.58 -4.89 -16.67
CA ASN A 158 1.26 -4.19 -15.58
C ASN A 158 0.74 -2.77 -15.33
N PHE A 159 0.27 -2.09 -16.38
CA PHE A 159 -0.34 -0.77 -16.26
C PHE A 159 -1.69 -0.85 -15.52
N GLY A 160 -2.48 -1.87 -15.85
CA GLY A 160 -3.72 -2.15 -15.14
C GLY A 160 -3.50 -2.42 -13.65
N TYR A 161 -2.42 -3.12 -13.29
CA TYR A 161 -2.09 -3.34 -11.89
C TYR A 161 -1.85 -2.01 -11.13
N LEU A 162 -1.10 -1.08 -11.71
CA LEU A 162 -0.83 0.21 -11.09
C LEU A 162 -2.11 1.03 -10.87
N LEU A 163 -2.93 1.18 -11.90
CA LEU A 163 -4.20 1.92 -11.79
C LEU A 163 -5.18 1.22 -10.84
N GLY A 164 -5.33 -0.10 -10.99
CA GLY A 164 -6.23 -0.90 -10.17
C GLY A 164 -5.85 -0.87 -8.69
N SER A 165 -4.56 -0.95 -8.37
CA SER A 165 -4.07 -0.87 -6.99
C SER A 165 -4.35 0.50 -6.35
N GLN A 166 -4.21 1.60 -7.07
CA GLN A 166 -4.51 2.94 -6.56
C GLN A 166 -6.01 3.12 -6.29
N VAL A 167 -6.84 2.75 -7.24
CA VAL A 167 -8.30 2.81 -7.08
C VAL A 167 -8.75 1.87 -5.96
N GLY A 168 -8.18 0.66 -5.90
CA GLY A 168 -8.48 -0.34 -4.89
C GLY A 168 -8.10 0.09 -3.48
N SER A 169 -6.95 0.73 -3.31
CA SER A 169 -6.51 1.32 -2.04
C SER A 169 -7.54 2.34 -1.55
N TRP A 170 -7.92 3.27 -2.39
CA TRP A 170 -8.85 4.33 -2.04
C TRP A 170 -10.26 3.81 -1.70
N ILE A 171 -10.80 2.88 -2.49
CA ILE A 171 -12.11 2.26 -2.24
C ILE A 171 -12.05 1.38 -1.00
N GLY A 172 -11.02 0.55 -0.88
CA GLY A 172 -10.87 -0.41 0.21
C GLY A 172 -10.75 0.26 1.57
N GLY A 173 -9.96 1.33 1.70
CA GLY A 173 -9.85 2.10 2.94
C GLY A 173 -11.19 2.71 3.37
N ARG A 174 -12.00 3.19 2.42
CA ARG A 174 -13.34 3.72 2.72
C ARG A 174 -14.34 2.64 3.11
N ILE A 175 -14.26 1.47 2.48
CA ILE A 175 -15.09 0.32 2.89
C ILE A 175 -14.70 -0.13 4.30
N GLY A 176 -13.42 -0.16 4.66
CA GLY A 176 -12.96 -0.46 6.01
C GLY A 176 -13.55 0.48 7.06
N LEU A 177 -13.56 1.79 6.80
CA LEU A 177 -14.20 2.78 7.68
C LEU A 177 -15.72 2.61 7.74
N LEU A 178 -16.38 2.30 6.61
CA LEU A 178 -17.82 2.05 6.60
C LEU A 178 -18.17 0.82 7.48
N VAL A 179 -17.39 -0.25 7.39
CA VAL A 179 -17.57 -1.44 8.22
C VAL A 179 -17.44 -1.06 9.70
N TYR A 180 -16.44 -0.26 10.07
CA TYR A 180 -16.26 0.22 11.43
C TYR A 180 -17.49 1.02 11.91
N ASP A 181 -17.94 1.99 11.11
CA ASP A 181 -19.09 2.84 11.46
C ASP A 181 -20.38 2.02 11.63
N VAL A 182 -20.61 1.03 10.75
CA VAL A 182 -21.80 0.13 10.85
C VAL A 182 -21.73 -0.75 12.08
N VAL A 183 -20.58 -1.38 12.36
CA VAL A 183 -20.42 -2.25 13.54
C VAL A 183 -20.61 -1.46 14.84
N ASN A 184 -20.01 -0.28 14.93
CA ASN A 184 -20.19 0.59 16.12
C ASN A 184 -21.63 1.11 16.23
N GLY A 185 -22.27 1.46 15.12
CA GLY A 185 -23.68 1.89 15.11
C GLY A 185 -24.61 0.80 15.61
N VAL A 186 -24.43 -0.44 15.16
CA VAL A 186 -25.21 -1.58 15.64
C VAL A 186 -24.95 -1.84 17.12
N HIS A 187 -23.69 -1.82 17.56
CA HIS A 187 -23.35 -2.02 18.96
C HIS A 187 -23.94 -0.93 19.86
N TYR A 188 -23.92 0.32 19.41
CA TYR A 188 -24.55 1.43 20.12
C TYR A 188 -26.06 1.23 20.28
N LEU A 189 -26.76 0.86 19.20
CA LEU A 189 -28.19 0.61 19.24
C LEU A 189 -28.56 -0.56 20.15
N LEU A 190 -27.77 -1.63 20.19
CA LEU A 190 -28.00 -2.79 21.07
C LEU A 190 -27.78 -2.46 22.54
N ASN A 191 -26.94 -1.49 22.87
CA ASN A 191 -26.71 -1.08 24.26
C ASN A 191 -27.76 -0.10 24.78
N PHE A 192 -28.59 0.48 23.91
CA PHE A 192 -29.69 1.38 24.30
C PHE A 192 -31.08 0.76 24.14
N ALA A 193 -31.18 -0.46 23.63
CA ALA A 193 -32.42 -1.24 23.59
C ALA A 193 -32.55 -2.16 24.79
#